data_abe9105c83732c7bbfdc457365a3bf3e
#
_entry.id   abe9105c83732c7bbfdc457365a3bf3e
#
_cell.length_a   1.000
_cell.length_b   1.000
_cell.length_c   1.000
_cell.angle_alpha   90.00
_cell.angle_beta   90.00
_cell.angle_gamma   90.00
#
_symmetry.space_group_name_H-M   'P 1'
#
loop_
_entity.id
_entity.type
_entity.pdbx_description
1 polymer ?
#
loop_
_entity_poly.entity_id
_entity_poly.type
_entity_poly.pdbx_seq_one_letter_code
_entity_poly.pdbx_strand_id
1 'polypeptide(L)'
;MHGKTIRRKKSGGGSAIEFVLICLVLIPLFLGTGAIGVNLVRTLQTVQLARDAGHMYARGIDFSQQANQTVLYQLGSSLGLTSSSSSSTAVVILSNLIYVDSGQCLAVGKWNTGSNTPNGCTNYQKWVFTQRLTFGDTSLRSSNLGSPSTSLVNATTGQISQQNYVTNAGAVASFSAINPYQNTSGAISGLPSGQTLYAAEAGAQAWVMPPYFYNQSTYSFDYF
;
A
#
# COMPACT_ATOMS: atom_id res chain seq x y z
N MET A 1 79.13 12.63 39.02
CA MET A 1 77.90 11.84 38.71
C MET A 1 77.07 12.64 37.75
N HIS A 2 77.02 12.26 36.44
CA HIS A 2 76.20 12.96 35.41
C HIS A 2 74.94 12.15 35.19
N GLY A 3 73.79 12.68 35.63
CA GLY A 3 72.51 12.08 35.45
C GLY A 3 72.05 12.31 34.01
N LYS A 4 71.92 11.23 33.24
CA LYS A 4 71.38 11.21 31.84
C LYS A 4 69.90 11.23 31.89
N THR A 5 69.26 12.39 31.66
CA THR A 5 67.78 12.52 31.51
C THR A 5 67.33 11.90 30.20
N ILE A 6 66.68 10.76 30.31
CA ILE A 6 66.04 10.09 29.16
C ILE A 6 64.71 10.87 28.78
N ARG A 7 64.78 11.68 27.72
CA ARG A 7 63.61 12.30 27.12
C ARG A 7 62.78 11.20 26.47
N ARG A 8 61.62 10.81 27.05
CA ARG A 8 60.58 10.01 26.41
C ARG A 8 60.04 10.80 25.21
N LYS A 9 60.35 10.33 24.01
CA LYS A 9 59.67 10.79 22.79
C LYS A 9 58.18 10.48 22.92
N LYS A 10 57.32 11.51 22.93
CA LYS A 10 55.85 11.36 22.83
C LYS A 10 55.54 10.84 21.43
N SER A 11 55.18 9.59 21.30
CA SER A 11 54.62 9.00 20.08
C SER A 11 53.14 9.40 19.94
N GLY A 12 52.89 10.68 19.68
CA GLY A 12 51.50 11.20 19.57
C GLY A 12 50.84 11.02 18.21
N GLY A 13 51.54 10.53 17.19
CA GLY A 13 50.98 10.44 15.82
C GLY A 13 50.34 9.09 15.47
N GLY A 14 50.81 7.99 16.06
CA GLY A 14 50.31 6.66 15.76
C GLY A 14 48.84 6.44 16.19
N SER A 15 48.53 6.86 17.40
CA SER A 15 47.18 6.72 17.97
C SER A 15 46.08 7.50 17.19
N ALA A 16 46.44 8.67 16.64
CA ALA A 16 45.50 9.45 15.83
C ALA A 16 45.20 8.77 14.49
N ILE A 17 46.19 8.17 13.86
CA ILE A 17 46.03 7.45 12.59
C ILE A 17 45.17 6.19 12.79
N GLU A 18 45.44 5.42 13.84
CA GLU A 18 44.63 4.24 14.19
C GLU A 18 43.17 4.60 14.46
N PHE A 19 42.94 5.70 15.20
CA PHE A 19 41.58 6.18 15.47
C PHE A 19 40.82 6.56 14.17
N VAL A 20 41.47 7.29 13.24
CA VAL A 20 40.89 7.68 11.96
C VAL A 20 40.56 6.44 11.12
N LEU A 21 41.43 5.43 11.07
CA LEU A 21 41.19 4.19 10.33
C LEU A 21 40.01 3.41 10.91
N ILE A 22 39.88 3.34 12.23
CA ILE A 22 38.76 2.71 12.90
C ILE A 22 37.46 3.48 12.58
N CYS A 23 37.44 4.81 12.67
CA CYS A 23 36.29 5.63 12.36
C CYS A 23 35.83 5.50 10.90
N LEU A 24 36.78 5.35 9.96
CA LEU A 24 36.47 5.20 8.53
C LEU A 24 35.64 3.94 8.24
N VAL A 25 35.77 2.89 9.02
CA VAL A 25 34.96 1.66 8.91
C VAL A 25 33.74 1.70 9.81
N LEU A 26 33.91 2.18 11.05
CA LEU A 26 32.86 2.12 12.08
C LEU A 26 31.71 3.09 11.79
N ILE A 27 31.98 4.30 11.27
CA ILE A 27 30.94 5.28 10.96
C ILE A 27 29.98 4.78 9.87
N PRO A 28 30.44 4.33 8.68
CA PRO A 28 29.53 3.83 7.66
C PRO A 28 28.78 2.56 8.11
N LEU A 29 29.42 1.69 8.90
CA LEU A 29 28.75 0.51 9.46
C LEU A 29 27.64 0.91 10.44
N PHE A 30 27.88 1.85 11.33
CA PHE A 30 26.89 2.35 12.28
C PHE A 30 25.72 3.04 11.58
N LEU A 31 26.02 3.90 10.60
CA LEU A 31 25.00 4.58 9.80
C LEU A 31 24.17 3.58 8.97
N GLY A 32 24.83 2.58 8.37
CA GLY A 32 24.15 1.53 7.61
C GLY A 32 23.19 0.70 8.45
N THR A 33 23.63 0.25 9.63
CA THR A 33 22.77 -0.50 10.56
C THR A 33 21.61 0.34 11.08
N GLY A 34 21.84 1.62 11.38
CA GLY A 34 20.79 2.55 11.78
C GLY A 34 19.73 2.75 10.68
N ALA A 35 20.17 2.92 9.43
CA ALA A 35 19.27 3.07 8.30
C ALA A 35 18.39 1.82 8.07
N ILE A 36 18.96 0.63 8.17
CA ILE A 36 18.21 -0.62 8.08
C ILE A 36 17.17 -0.71 9.20
N GLY A 37 17.54 -0.37 10.43
CA GLY A 37 16.64 -0.37 11.59
C GLY A 37 15.44 0.56 11.40
N VAL A 38 15.65 1.79 10.96
CA VAL A 38 14.58 2.76 10.69
C VAL A 38 13.65 2.27 9.59
N ASN A 39 14.18 1.73 8.50
CA ASN A 39 13.37 1.23 7.40
C ASN A 39 12.57 -0.02 7.79
N LEU A 40 13.10 -0.88 8.65
CA LEU A 40 12.36 -2.02 9.21
C LEU A 40 11.15 -1.54 10.05
N VAL A 41 11.35 -0.56 10.93
CA VAL A 41 10.25 0.03 11.72
C VAL A 41 9.17 0.64 10.79
N ARG A 42 9.56 1.39 9.76
CA ARG A 42 8.61 1.94 8.77
C ARG A 42 7.83 0.85 8.04
N THR A 43 8.48 -0.26 7.68
CA THR A 43 7.80 -1.41 7.06
C THR A 43 6.73 -1.99 7.99
N LEU A 44 7.06 -2.20 9.26
CA LEU A 44 6.09 -2.69 10.26
C LEU A 44 4.92 -1.73 10.45
N GLN A 45 5.18 -0.44 10.53
CA GLN A 45 4.15 0.59 10.63
C GLN A 45 3.25 0.62 9.37
N THR A 46 3.82 0.42 8.17
CA THR A 46 3.04 0.34 6.92
C THR A 46 2.10 -0.87 6.92
N VAL A 47 2.57 -2.03 7.41
CA VAL A 47 1.73 -3.23 7.57
C VAL A 47 0.60 -2.98 8.56
N GLN A 48 0.90 -2.38 9.70
CA GLN A 48 -0.12 -2.05 10.71
C GLN A 48 -1.16 -1.06 10.15
N LEU A 49 -0.72 -0.01 9.46
CA LEU A 49 -1.61 0.98 8.84
C LEU A 49 -2.55 0.33 7.82
N ALA A 50 -2.03 -0.56 6.95
CA ALA A 50 -2.86 -1.29 5.98
C ALA A 50 -3.92 -2.15 6.68
N ARG A 51 -3.54 -2.89 7.72
CA ARG A 51 -4.44 -3.75 8.50
C ARG A 51 -5.51 -2.95 9.23
N ASP A 52 -5.11 -1.91 9.95
CA ASP A 52 -6.04 -1.12 10.75
C ASP A 52 -7.05 -0.38 9.85
N ALA A 53 -6.58 0.22 8.75
CA ALA A 53 -7.43 0.86 7.76
C ALA A 53 -8.38 -0.15 7.10
N GLY A 54 -7.90 -1.33 6.75
CA GLY A 54 -8.68 -2.39 6.14
C GLY A 54 -9.75 -2.94 7.09
N HIS A 55 -9.40 -3.19 8.36
CA HIS A 55 -10.37 -3.62 9.36
C HIS A 55 -11.47 -2.58 9.61
N MET A 56 -11.11 -1.30 9.69
CA MET A 56 -12.10 -0.23 9.82
C MET A 56 -13.02 -0.19 8.60
N TYR A 57 -12.44 -0.30 7.40
CA TYR A 57 -13.19 -0.28 6.14
C TYR A 57 -14.12 -1.49 6.01
N ALA A 58 -13.65 -2.70 6.31
CA ALA A 58 -14.45 -3.93 6.29
C ALA A 58 -15.58 -3.94 7.34
N ARG A 59 -15.43 -3.18 8.44
CA ARG A 59 -16.47 -2.96 9.45
C ARG A 59 -17.49 -1.89 9.06
N GLY A 60 -17.38 -1.33 7.85
CA GLY A 60 -18.34 -0.36 7.33
C GLY A 60 -18.08 1.08 7.75
N ILE A 61 -16.87 1.42 8.22
CA ILE A 61 -16.50 2.82 8.43
C ILE A 61 -16.42 3.50 7.08
N ASP A 62 -17.24 4.54 6.90
CA ASP A 62 -17.31 5.31 5.68
C ASP A 62 -16.20 6.37 5.62
N PHE A 63 -15.14 6.06 4.90
CA PHE A 63 -14.02 6.98 4.67
C PHE A 63 -14.29 8.08 3.64
N SER A 64 -15.48 8.16 3.06
CA SER A 64 -15.90 9.36 2.34
C SER A 64 -16.18 10.53 3.29
N GLN A 65 -16.44 10.24 4.58
CA GLN A 65 -16.68 11.23 5.62
C GLN A 65 -15.37 11.80 6.16
N GLN A 66 -15.27 13.12 6.21
CA GLN A 66 -14.04 13.83 6.63
C GLN A 66 -13.59 13.48 8.05
N ALA A 67 -14.53 13.22 8.97
CA ALA A 67 -14.19 12.82 10.33
C ALA A 67 -13.41 11.50 10.37
N ASN A 68 -13.84 10.51 9.57
CA ASN A 68 -13.18 9.21 9.47
C ASN A 68 -11.83 9.31 8.73
N GLN A 69 -11.73 10.20 7.75
CA GLN A 69 -10.44 10.51 7.11
C GLN A 69 -9.44 11.09 8.09
N THR A 70 -9.89 11.95 9.01
CA THR A 70 -9.01 12.52 10.05
C THR A 70 -8.42 11.43 10.93
N VAL A 71 -9.20 10.43 11.32
CA VAL A 71 -8.70 9.26 12.07
C VAL A 71 -7.65 8.50 11.28
N LEU A 72 -7.88 8.28 9.97
CA LEU A 72 -6.92 7.62 9.10
C LEU A 72 -5.60 8.40 8.98
N TYR A 73 -5.67 9.74 8.84
CA TYR A 73 -4.48 10.58 8.83
C TYR A 73 -3.72 10.56 10.15
N GLN A 74 -4.42 10.49 11.28
CA GLN A 74 -3.79 10.33 12.60
C GLN A 74 -3.06 8.99 12.73
N LEU A 75 -3.68 7.88 12.28
CA LEU A 75 -3.05 6.56 12.27
C LEU A 75 -1.79 6.52 11.41
N GLY A 76 -1.81 7.16 10.24
CA GLY A 76 -0.68 7.20 9.32
C GLY A 76 0.31 8.35 9.58
N SER A 77 0.12 9.15 10.62
CA SER A 77 0.94 10.37 10.88
C SER A 77 2.42 10.06 11.07
N SER A 78 2.76 8.94 11.71
CA SER A 78 4.14 8.47 11.90
C SER A 78 4.86 8.14 10.59
N LEU A 79 4.11 7.81 9.54
CA LEU A 79 4.61 7.57 8.18
C LEU A 79 4.56 8.83 7.31
N GLY A 80 4.00 9.93 7.84
CA GLY A 80 3.82 11.18 7.11
C GLY A 80 2.60 11.18 6.19
N LEU A 81 1.56 10.40 6.51
CA LEU A 81 0.28 10.46 5.81
C LEU A 81 -0.43 11.77 6.15
N THR A 82 -0.72 12.58 5.16
CA THR A 82 -1.41 13.87 5.30
C THR A 82 -2.56 14.00 4.30
N SER A 83 -3.47 14.95 4.55
CA SER A 83 -4.59 15.24 3.64
C SER A 83 -4.15 15.89 2.32
N SER A 84 -2.97 16.50 2.29
CA SER A 84 -2.39 17.06 1.08
C SER A 84 -1.49 16.03 0.41
N SER A 85 -1.80 15.66 -0.83
CA SER A 85 -1.00 14.70 -1.60
C SER A 85 0.43 15.18 -1.83
N SER A 86 0.65 16.48 -2.02
CA SER A 86 1.97 17.04 -2.27
C SER A 86 2.93 17.05 -1.08
N SER A 87 2.41 16.96 0.15
CA SER A 87 3.19 16.94 1.39
C SER A 87 3.21 15.57 2.06
N SER A 88 2.44 14.62 1.55
CA SER A 88 2.37 13.26 2.11
C SER A 88 3.58 12.44 1.68
N THR A 89 4.16 11.70 2.61
CA THR A 89 5.20 10.68 2.34
C THR A 89 4.66 9.26 2.49
N ALA A 90 3.34 9.12 2.54
CA ALA A 90 2.64 7.85 2.58
C ALA A 90 1.38 7.90 1.71
N VAL A 91 0.88 6.73 1.37
CA VAL A 91 -0.36 6.54 0.63
C VAL A 91 -1.15 5.39 1.26
N VAL A 92 -2.46 5.55 1.35
CA VAL A 92 -3.41 4.47 1.69
C VAL A 92 -4.44 4.39 0.58
N ILE A 93 -4.69 3.18 0.12
CA ILE A 93 -5.61 2.88 -0.95
C ILE A 93 -6.60 1.84 -0.44
N LEU A 94 -7.88 2.22 -0.39
CA LEU A 94 -8.97 1.35 0.03
C LEU A 94 -9.82 0.99 -1.19
N SER A 95 -10.10 -0.28 -1.35
CA SER A 95 -10.87 -0.80 -2.47
C SER A 95 -11.94 -1.74 -1.98
N ASN A 96 -13.15 -1.59 -2.50
CA ASN A 96 -14.21 -2.57 -2.36
C ASN A 96 -14.44 -3.21 -3.72
N LEU A 97 -14.42 -4.53 -3.74
CA LEU A 97 -14.53 -5.33 -4.94
C LEU A 97 -15.70 -6.30 -4.83
N ILE A 98 -16.31 -6.59 -5.97
CA ILE A 98 -17.35 -7.60 -6.08
C ILE A 98 -17.05 -8.51 -7.28
N TYR A 99 -17.42 -9.77 -7.15
CA TYR A 99 -17.41 -10.69 -8.28
C TYR A 99 -18.73 -10.57 -9.05
N VAL A 100 -18.64 -10.30 -10.34
CA VAL A 100 -19.83 -10.14 -11.20
C VAL A 100 -20.30 -11.51 -11.66
N ASP A 101 -21.39 -11.98 -11.10
CA ASP A 101 -22.10 -13.20 -11.48
C ASP A 101 -23.39 -12.93 -12.26
N SER A 102 -24.18 -13.96 -12.50
CA SER A 102 -25.48 -13.85 -13.17
C SER A 102 -26.47 -12.97 -12.39
N GLY A 103 -26.43 -12.99 -11.05
CA GLY A 103 -27.28 -12.16 -10.20
C GLY A 103 -26.99 -10.67 -10.36
N GLN A 104 -25.72 -10.29 -10.41
CA GLN A 104 -25.30 -8.91 -10.64
C GLN A 104 -25.69 -8.43 -12.05
N CYS A 105 -25.53 -9.29 -13.07
CA CYS A 105 -25.94 -8.97 -14.43
C CYS A 105 -27.47 -8.82 -14.54
N LEU A 106 -28.23 -9.69 -13.85
CA LEU A 106 -29.67 -9.66 -13.82
C LEU A 106 -30.21 -8.38 -13.18
N ALA A 107 -29.60 -7.95 -12.06
CA ALA A 107 -30.01 -6.77 -11.32
C ALA A 107 -29.95 -5.48 -12.16
N VAL A 108 -29.10 -5.43 -13.20
CA VAL A 108 -29.01 -4.30 -14.14
C VAL A 108 -29.67 -4.61 -15.51
N GLY A 109 -30.44 -5.70 -15.63
CA GLY A 109 -31.08 -6.07 -16.86
C GLY A 109 -30.14 -6.53 -17.98
N LYS A 110 -28.97 -7.04 -17.62
CA LYS A 110 -27.90 -7.50 -18.53
C LYS A 110 -27.72 -9.01 -18.54
N TRP A 111 -28.78 -9.75 -18.21
CA TRP A 111 -28.82 -11.20 -18.21
C TRP A 111 -30.08 -11.71 -18.99
N ASN A 112 -29.89 -12.65 -19.90
CA ASN A 112 -30.97 -13.31 -20.58
C ASN A 112 -31.41 -14.54 -19.79
N THR A 113 -32.55 -14.48 -19.14
CA THR A 113 -33.10 -15.58 -18.31
C THR A 113 -33.57 -16.76 -19.15
N GLY A 114 -33.97 -16.55 -20.41
CA GLY A 114 -34.45 -17.63 -21.29
C GLY A 114 -33.31 -18.53 -21.78
N SER A 115 -32.15 -17.96 -22.11
CA SER A 115 -30.95 -18.67 -22.56
C SER A 115 -29.93 -18.88 -21.46
N ASN A 116 -30.13 -18.29 -20.28
CA ASN A 116 -29.19 -18.30 -19.14
C ASN A 116 -27.77 -17.79 -19.52
N THR A 117 -27.71 -16.71 -20.29
CA THR A 117 -26.47 -16.14 -20.82
C THR A 117 -26.37 -14.63 -20.56
N PRO A 118 -25.14 -14.07 -20.45
CA PRO A 118 -24.96 -12.63 -20.34
C PRO A 118 -25.43 -11.92 -21.63
N ASN A 119 -26.17 -10.81 -21.45
CA ASN A 119 -26.64 -9.94 -22.52
C ASN A 119 -26.19 -8.51 -22.27
N GLY A 120 -24.96 -8.19 -22.68
CA GLY A 120 -24.32 -6.89 -22.42
C GLY A 120 -23.72 -6.76 -21.03
N CYS A 121 -23.54 -7.86 -20.29
CA CYS A 121 -22.78 -7.93 -19.05
C CYS A 121 -21.28 -8.14 -19.37
N THR A 122 -20.57 -7.06 -19.65
CA THR A 122 -19.18 -7.10 -20.13
C THR A 122 -18.20 -7.67 -19.09
N ASN A 123 -18.52 -7.48 -17.81
CA ASN A 123 -17.67 -7.90 -16.70
C ASN A 123 -18.13 -9.20 -16.04
N TYR A 124 -19.00 -9.98 -16.70
CA TYR A 124 -19.39 -11.30 -16.21
C TYR A 124 -18.16 -12.17 -15.91
N GLN A 125 -18.16 -12.84 -14.74
CA GLN A 125 -17.08 -13.65 -14.21
C GLN A 125 -15.77 -12.89 -13.98
N LYS A 126 -15.85 -11.59 -13.64
CA LYS A 126 -14.67 -10.78 -13.29
C LYS A 126 -14.85 -10.12 -11.92
N TRP A 127 -13.74 -9.85 -11.28
CA TRP A 127 -13.69 -8.96 -10.13
C TRP A 127 -13.68 -7.51 -10.61
N VAL A 128 -14.52 -6.69 -10.01
CA VAL A 128 -14.67 -5.29 -10.37
C VAL A 128 -14.64 -4.41 -9.12
N PHE A 129 -14.18 -3.19 -9.29
CA PHE A 129 -14.24 -2.18 -8.23
C PHE A 129 -15.69 -1.66 -8.09
N THR A 130 -16.18 -1.65 -6.86
CA THR A 130 -17.43 -0.96 -6.48
C THR A 130 -17.17 0.35 -5.78
N GLN A 131 -16.00 0.46 -5.11
CA GLN A 131 -15.53 1.69 -4.50
C GLN A 131 -14.00 1.74 -4.52
N ARG A 132 -13.44 2.94 -4.70
CA ARG A 132 -12.01 3.22 -4.63
C ARG A 132 -11.78 4.54 -3.92
N LEU A 133 -11.07 4.50 -2.81
CA LEU A 133 -10.64 5.67 -2.04
C LEU A 133 -9.13 5.70 -1.95
N THR A 134 -8.54 6.87 -2.10
CA THR A 134 -7.09 7.07 -2.03
C THR A 134 -6.77 8.25 -1.12
N PHE A 135 -5.81 8.08 -0.23
CA PHE A 135 -5.39 9.07 0.76
C PHE A 135 -3.87 9.23 0.70
N GLY A 136 -3.40 10.47 0.77
CA GLY A 136 -1.98 10.79 0.69
C GLY A 136 -1.47 10.90 -0.75
N ASP A 137 -0.18 10.62 -0.97
CA ASP A 137 0.48 10.76 -2.27
C ASP A 137 0.39 9.49 -3.12
N THR A 138 -0.50 9.50 -4.09
CA THR A 138 -0.72 8.36 -5.02
C THR A 138 0.44 8.12 -5.98
N SER A 139 1.39 9.05 -6.10
CA SER A 139 2.57 8.88 -6.94
C SER A 139 3.61 7.95 -6.32
N LEU A 140 3.58 7.77 -5.00
CA LEU A 140 4.51 6.91 -4.27
C LEU A 140 4.34 5.43 -4.62
N ARG A 141 3.11 5.01 -4.85
CA ARG A 141 2.81 3.61 -5.16
C ARG A 141 1.50 3.47 -5.93
N SER A 142 1.54 2.74 -7.03
CA SER A 142 0.35 2.26 -7.72
C SER A 142 -0.22 1.02 -7.01
N SER A 143 -1.54 0.85 -7.09
CA SER A 143 -2.21 -0.32 -6.54
C SER A 143 -1.87 -1.60 -7.28
N ASN A 144 -1.68 -2.69 -6.55
CA ASN A 144 -1.51 -4.03 -7.13
C ASN A 144 -2.81 -4.57 -7.77
N LEU A 145 -3.95 -4.05 -7.35
CA LEU A 145 -5.25 -4.39 -7.94
C LEU A 145 -5.54 -3.63 -9.24
N GLY A 146 -4.65 -2.73 -9.65
CA GLY A 146 -4.89 -1.79 -10.71
C GLY A 146 -5.72 -0.59 -10.23
N SER A 147 -6.26 0.17 -11.17
CA SER A 147 -7.08 1.35 -10.87
C SER A 147 -8.30 1.38 -11.80
N PRO A 148 -9.50 1.62 -11.28
CA PRO A 148 -10.64 1.84 -12.13
C PRO A 148 -10.47 3.13 -12.94
N SER A 149 -11.15 3.22 -14.08
CA SER A 149 -11.19 4.47 -14.84
C SER A 149 -11.76 5.61 -14.00
N THR A 150 -11.07 6.73 -13.93
CA THR A 150 -11.45 7.88 -13.10
C THR A 150 -12.84 8.44 -13.45
N SER A 151 -13.25 8.31 -14.72
CA SER A 151 -14.58 8.72 -15.18
C SER A 151 -15.73 7.89 -14.59
N LEU A 152 -15.46 6.71 -14.04
CA LEU A 152 -16.45 5.83 -13.41
C LEU A 152 -16.59 6.08 -11.92
N VAL A 153 -15.56 6.62 -11.30
CA VAL A 153 -15.45 6.82 -9.85
C VAL A 153 -16.09 8.15 -9.46
N ASN A 154 -17.03 8.12 -8.53
CA ASN A 154 -17.56 9.34 -7.94
C ASN A 154 -16.46 10.03 -7.13
N ALA A 155 -16.14 11.28 -7.45
CA ALA A 155 -15.03 12.01 -6.86
C ALA A 155 -15.17 12.23 -5.33
N THR A 156 -16.39 12.26 -4.80
CA THR A 156 -16.64 12.49 -3.38
C THR A 156 -16.68 11.18 -2.57
N THR A 157 -17.38 10.16 -3.10
CA THR A 157 -17.64 8.91 -2.36
C THR A 157 -16.73 7.76 -2.78
N GLY A 158 -15.97 7.92 -3.86
CA GLY A 158 -15.17 6.85 -4.44
C GLY A 158 -16.00 5.71 -5.06
N GLN A 159 -17.31 5.79 -5.04
CA GLN A 159 -18.21 4.72 -5.50
C GLN A 159 -18.30 4.65 -7.03
N ILE A 160 -18.51 3.44 -7.53
CA ILE A 160 -18.84 3.14 -8.93
C ILE A 160 -20.26 2.59 -8.97
N SER A 161 -21.13 3.15 -9.81
CA SER A 161 -22.51 2.69 -9.91
C SER A 161 -22.59 1.24 -10.41
N GLN A 162 -23.64 0.51 -9.98
CA GLN A 162 -23.82 -0.90 -10.34
C GLN A 162 -23.86 -1.09 -11.85
N GLN A 163 -24.55 -0.22 -12.58
CA GLN A 163 -24.57 -0.25 -14.04
C GLN A 163 -23.16 -0.20 -14.62
N ASN A 164 -22.32 0.71 -14.11
CA ASN A 164 -20.96 0.90 -14.61
C ASN A 164 -20.05 -0.28 -14.27
N TYR A 165 -20.05 -0.77 -13.04
CA TYR A 165 -19.15 -1.87 -12.70
C TYR A 165 -19.54 -3.21 -13.36
N VAL A 166 -20.80 -3.38 -13.77
CA VAL A 166 -21.26 -4.58 -14.50
C VAL A 166 -20.93 -4.50 -16.00
N THR A 167 -21.04 -3.31 -16.62
CA THR A 167 -21.00 -3.16 -18.08
C THR A 167 -19.72 -2.52 -18.62
N ASN A 168 -18.93 -1.85 -17.79
CA ASN A 168 -17.75 -1.11 -18.24
C ASN A 168 -16.45 -1.83 -17.86
N ALA A 169 -15.65 -2.17 -18.87
CA ALA A 169 -14.36 -2.84 -18.67
C ALA A 169 -13.35 -2.01 -17.82
N GLY A 170 -13.52 -0.68 -17.77
CA GLY A 170 -12.69 0.19 -16.93
C GLY A 170 -12.90 0.04 -15.43
N ALA A 171 -13.88 -0.77 -14.99
CA ALA A 171 -14.11 -1.11 -13.59
C ALA A 171 -13.42 -2.42 -13.17
N VAL A 172 -12.80 -3.16 -14.08
CA VAL A 172 -12.19 -4.46 -13.80
C VAL A 172 -10.94 -4.30 -12.93
N ALA A 173 -10.85 -5.11 -11.87
CA ALA A 173 -9.69 -5.20 -11.01
C ALA A 173 -8.68 -6.22 -11.56
N SER A 174 -7.39 -5.89 -11.47
CA SER A 174 -6.30 -6.79 -11.84
C SER A 174 -5.82 -7.55 -10.61
N PHE A 175 -6.04 -8.86 -10.60
CA PHE A 175 -5.42 -9.72 -9.58
C PHE A 175 -4.15 -10.32 -10.17
N SER A 176 -2.99 -9.74 -9.85
CA SER A 176 -1.75 -10.13 -10.52
C SER A 176 -1.07 -11.37 -9.95
N ALA A 177 -1.39 -11.86 -8.77
CA ALA A 177 -0.66 -12.99 -8.20
C ALA A 177 -1.47 -13.92 -7.29
N ILE A 178 -2.40 -13.44 -6.49
CA ILE A 178 -3.11 -14.32 -5.54
C ILE A 178 -4.57 -13.90 -5.49
N ASN A 179 -5.41 -14.64 -6.21
CA ASN A 179 -6.83 -14.60 -5.94
C ASN A 179 -7.11 -15.67 -4.87
N PRO A 180 -7.37 -15.31 -3.60
CA PRO A 180 -7.57 -16.28 -2.52
C PRO A 180 -8.79 -17.16 -2.72
N TYR A 181 -9.65 -16.79 -3.66
CA TYR A 181 -10.90 -17.48 -3.98
C TYR A 181 -10.81 -18.32 -5.27
N GLN A 182 -9.67 -18.33 -5.96
CA GLN A 182 -9.45 -19.22 -7.09
C GLN A 182 -8.89 -20.58 -6.60
N ASN A 183 -9.52 -21.66 -7.05
CA ASN A 183 -8.91 -22.97 -6.94
C ASN A 183 -7.76 -23.13 -7.96
N THR A 184 -7.02 -24.23 -7.88
CA THR A 184 -5.89 -24.54 -8.80
C THR A 184 -6.27 -24.58 -10.26
N SER A 185 -7.56 -24.67 -10.59
CA SER A 185 -8.11 -24.64 -11.95
C SER A 185 -8.50 -23.24 -12.42
N GLY A 186 -8.28 -22.19 -11.59
CA GLY A 186 -8.63 -20.83 -11.92
C GLY A 186 -10.14 -20.50 -11.81
N ALA A 187 -10.97 -21.49 -11.46
CA ALA A 187 -12.39 -21.27 -11.23
C ALA A 187 -12.64 -20.75 -9.80
N ILE A 188 -13.53 -19.78 -9.67
CA ILE A 188 -13.97 -19.27 -8.36
C ILE A 188 -15.02 -20.23 -7.82
N SER A 189 -14.71 -20.92 -6.73
CA SER A 189 -15.64 -21.87 -6.13
C SER A 189 -16.22 -21.31 -4.83
N GLY A 190 -17.55 -21.37 -4.73
CA GLY A 190 -18.25 -21.23 -3.44
C GLY A 190 -18.47 -19.80 -2.92
N LEU A 191 -18.19 -18.74 -3.70
CA LEU A 191 -18.54 -17.39 -3.29
C LEU A 191 -20.04 -17.14 -3.49
N PRO A 192 -20.77 -16.72 -2.44
CA PRO A 192 -22.14 -16.26 -2.60
C PRO A 192 -22.23 -15.07 -3.55
N SER A 193 -23.32 -15.02 -4.33
CA SER A 193 -23.62 -13.83 -5.16
C SER A 193 -23.65 -12.57 -4.33
N GLY A 194 -22.98 -11.52 -4.82
CA GLY A 194 -22.93 -10.24 -4.12
C GLY A 194 -21.94 -10.15 -2.97
N GLN A 195 -21.12 -11.16 -2.74
CA GLN A 195 -20.06 -11.05 -1.73
C GLN A 195 -19.04 -10.00 -2.12
N THR A 196 -18.74 -9.13 -1.17
CA THR A 196 -17.76 -8.06 -1.31
C THR A 196 -16.42 -8.47 -0.70
N LEU A 197 -15.35 -8.05 -1.33
CA LEU A 197 -13.98 -8.16 -0.86
C LEU A 197 -13.46 -6.77 -0.57
N TYR A 198 -13.04 -6.53 0.65
CA TYR A 198 -12.39 -5.29 1.03
C TYR A 198 -10.88 -5.47 0.95
N ALA A 199 -10.22 -4.54 0.29
CA ALA A 199 -8.77 -4.54 0.17
C ALA A 199 -8.21 -3.22 0.67
N ALA A 200 -7.12 -3.29 1.43
CA ALA A 200 -6.38 -2.15 1.90
C ALA A 200 -4.91 -2.28 1.48
N GLU A 201 -4.39 -1.23 0.89
CA GLU A 201 -3.00 -1.11 0.49
C GLU A 201 -2.42 0.12 1.18
N ALA A 202 -1.25 0.00 1.76
CA ALA A 202 -0.51 1.12 2.29
C ALA A 202 0.92 1.13 1.73
N GLY A 203 1.41 2.32 1.44
CA GLY A 203 2.78 2.55 1.03
C GLY A 203 3.36 3.74 1.76
N ALA A 204 4.64 3.71 2.08
CA ALA A 204 5.33 4.85 2.66
C ALA A 204 6.74 4.97 2.07
N GLN A 205 7.21 6.20 1.95
CA GLN A 205 8.57 6.47 1.52
C GLN A 205 9.55 5.93 2.55
N ALA A 206 10.53 5.14 2.11
CA ALA A 206 11.62 4.71 2.98
C ALA A 206 12.52 5.91 3.37
N TRP A 207 13.21 5.78 4.49
CA TRP A 207 14.22 6.76 4.86
C TRP A 207 15.40 6.66 3.89
N VAL A 208 15.71 7.79 3.23
CA VAL A 208 16.76 7.88 2.21
C VAL A 208 18.06 8.32 2.86
N MET A 209 19.13 7.57 2.62
CA MET A 209 20.48 7.94 3.02
C MET A 209 21.45 7.75 1.84
N PRO A 210 21.74 8.83 1.08
CA PRO A 210 22.74 8.77 0.03
C PRO A 210 24.14 8.43 0.59
N PRO A 211 24.95 7.61 -0.11
CA PRO A 211 24.67 6.95 -1.39
C PRO A 211 24.00 5.58 -1.27
N TYR A 212 23.60 5.12 -0.08
CA TYR A 212 23.26 3.72 0.19
C TYR A 212 21.79 3.37 -0.09
N PHE A 213 20.87 4.33 0.09
CA PHE A 213 19.43 4.10 -0.08
C PHE A 213 18.81 5.24 -0.88
N TYR A 214 18.23 4.92 -2.05
CA TYR A 214 17.54 5.86 -2.93
C TYR A 214 16.13 5.38 -3.22
N ASN A 215 15.15 6.28 -3.19
CA ASN A 215 13.77 6.12 -3.71
C ASN A 215 13.12 4.76 -3.44
N GLN A 216 13.34 4.21 -2.27
CA GLN A 216 12.64 2.99 -1.86
C GLN A 216 11.33 3.36 -1.15
N SER A 217 10.31 2.55 -1.37
CA SER A 217 9.06 2.63 -0.64
C SER A 217 8.76 1.30 0.05
N THR A 218 8.22 1.38 1.25
CA THR A 218 7.62 0.22 1.92
C THR A 218 6.20 0.04 1.38
N TYR A 219 5.75 -1.19 1.29
CA TYR A 219 4.41 -1.50 0.79
C TYR A 219 3.81 -2.67 1.56
N SER A 220 2.54 -2.57 1.86
CA SER A 220 1.74 -3.64 2.44
C SER A 220 0.39 -3.71 1.73
N PHE A 221 -0.10 -4.92 1.59
CA PHE A 221 -1.40 -5.23 1.02
C PHE A 221 -2.10 -6.25 1.90
N ASP A 222 -3.37 -6.02 2.20
CA ASP A 222 -4.21 -6.95 2.94
C ASP A 222 -5.65 -6.92 2.39
N TYR A 223 -6.40 -8.02 2.59
CA TYR A 223 -7.79 -8.12 2.18
C TYR A 223 -8.61 -8.85 3.25
N PHE A 224 -9.91 -8.52 3.28
CA PHE A 224 -10.86 -8.89 4.32
C PHE A 224 -12.18 -9.36 3.72
#